data_ebb3548affc11285bc737c039853e186
#
_entry.id   ebb3548affc11285bc737c039853e186
#
_cell.length_a   1.000
_cell.length_b   1.000
_cell.length_c   1.000
_cell.angle_alpha   90.00
_cell.angle_beta   90.00
_cell.angle_gamma   90.00
#
_symmetry.space_group_name_H-M   'P 1'
#
loop_
_entity.id
_entity.type
_entity.pdbx_description
1 polymer ?
#
loop_
_entity_poly.entity_id
_entity_poly.type
_entity_poly.pdbx_seq_one_letter_code
_entity_poly.pdbx_strand_id
1 'polypeptide(L)'
;MRGAGAEARIEEFPDGTETAADAAAAVGCGVDQIVKSLVFVCDGVPVVALVPGNRRGDARKVAAARGASSARIATRDEVEAATGFAPGAVAPFPLPKVGTIYLDPLLLGHPRVWAGAGSEKHVVGLSPAELARLARAQTVDVVQAEA
;
A
#
# COMPACT_ATOMS: atom_id res chain seq x y z
N MET A 1 2.94 -16.39 2.10
CA MET A 1 3.94 -15.38 2.50
C MET A 1 5.24 -16.00 3.02
N ARG A 2 5.16 -16.96 3.90
CA ARG A 2 6.36 -17.63 4.44
C ARG A 2 7.21 -18.29 3.37
N GLY A 3 6.60 -18.83 2.32
CA GLY A 3 7.32 -19.44 1.23
C GLY A 3 8.19 -18.47 0.42
N ALA A 4 8.03 -17.17 0.60
CA ALA A 4 8.84 -16.16 -0.05
C ALA A 4 10.12 -15.81 0.75
N GLY A 5 10.36 -16.47 1.89
CA GLY A 5 11.53 -16.24 2.72
C GLY A 5 11.44 -15.02 3.63
N ALA A 6 10.32 -14.34 3.66
CA ALA A 6 10.12 -13.18 4.52
C ALA A 6 9.66 -13.62 5.91
N GLU A 7 10.10 -12.90 6.94
CA GLU A 7 9.54 -13.04 8.29
C GLU A 7 8.20 -12.31 8.33
N ALA A 8 7.14 -12.98 7.88
CA ALA A 8 5.81 -12.41 7.80
C ALA A 8 4.91 -13.00 8.88
N ARG A 9 4.07 -12.14 9.47
CA ARG A 9 3.01 -12.53 10.39
C ARG A 9 1.67 -12.12 9.77
N ILE A 10 0.75 -13.07 9.73
CA ILE A 10 -0.62 -12.79 9.30
C ILE A 10 -1.49 -12.77 10.55
N GLU A 11 -2.17 -11.64 10.75
CA GLU A 11 -3.12 -11.47 11.85
C GLU A 11 -4.54 -11.42 11.28
N GLU A 12 -5.45 -12.10 11.96
CA GLU A 12 -6.86 -12.06 11.61
C GLU A 12 -7.62 -11.23 12.65
N PHE A 13 -8.45 -10.33 12.17
CA PHE A 13 -9.29 -9.48 13.01
C PHE A 13 -10.76 -9.77 12.69
N PRO A 14 -11.47 -10.53 13.56
CA PRO A 14 -12.85 -10.90 13.29
C PRO A 14 -13.78 -9.72 13.04
N ASP A 15 -13.49 -8.57 13.67
CA ASP A 15 -14.29 -7.35 13.52
C ASP A 15 -13.88 -6.49 12.32
N GLY A 16 -12.80 -6.89 11.63
CA GLY A 16 -12.26 -6.16 10.48
C GLY A 16 -11.34 -5.00 10.85
N THR A 17 -10.70 -4.44 9.83
CA THR A 17 -9.84 -3.26 9.97
C THR A 17 -10.09 -2.33 8.78
N GLU A 18 -11.16 -1.53 8.87
CA GLU A 18 -11.59 -0.69 7.75
C GLU A 18 -10.65 0.48 7.47
N THR A 19 -9.99 0.99 8.52
CA THR A 19 -9.09 2.13 8.40
C THR A 19 -7.69 1.79 8.90
N ALA A 20 -6.71 2.62 8.51
CA ALA A 20 -5.34 2.48 9.00
C ALA A 20 -5.28 2.63 10.52
N ALA A 21 -6.09 3.52 11.10
CA ALA A 21 -6.17 3.70 12.56
C ALA A 21 -6.70 2.45 13.25
N ASP A 22 -7.73 1.81 12.68
CA ASP A 22 -8.28 0.57 13.22
C ASP A 22 -7.24 -0.55 13.16
N ALA A 23 -6.52 -0.68 12.05
CA ALA A 23 -5.46 -1.67 11.91
C ALA A 23 -4.33 -1.44 12.92
N ALA A 24 -3.90 -0.20 13.10
CA ALA A 24 -2.85 0.14 14.06
C ALA A 24 -3.26 -0.22 15.49
N ALA A 25 -4.48 0.11 15.89
CA ALA A 25 -5.00 -0.23 17.21
C ALA A 25 -5.06 -1.74 17.42
N ALA A 26 -5.48 -2.48 16.39
CA ALA A 26 -5.63 -3.94 16.47
C ALA A 26 -4.29 -4.66 16.65
N VAL A 27 -3.22 -4.20 15.98
CA VAL A 27 -1.90 -4.83 16.09
C VAL A 27 -1.00 -4.17 17.14
N GLY A 28 -1.42 -3.05 17.72
CA GLY A 28 -0.65 -2.35 18.75
C GLY A 28 0.54 -1.57 18.23
N CYS A 29 0.44 -0.96 17.05
CA CYS A 29 1.50 -0.14 16.47
C CYS A 29 1.03 1.28 16.17
N GLY A 30 1.94 2.14 15.68
CA GLY A 30 1.59 3.46 15.20
C GLY A 30 0.94 3.40 13.83
N VAL A 31 0.09 4.38 13.52
CA VAL A 31 -0.58 4.47 12.21
C VAL A 31 0.44 4.58 11.07
N ASP A 32 1.58 5.20 11.32
CA ASP A 32 2.68 5.33 10.36
C ASP A 32 3.36 4.00 9.99
N GLN A 33 3.08 2.93 10.75
CA GLN A 33 3.55 1.58 10.46
C GLN A 33 2.54 0.76 9.66
N ILE A 34 1.36 1.31 9.40
CA ILE A 34 0.36 0.68 8.54
C ILE A 34 0.61 1.12 7.10
N VAL A 35 0.66 0.17 6.19
CA VAL A 35 0.83 0.43 4.77
C VAL A 35 -0.54 0.62 4.13
N LYS A 36 -0.75 1.78 3.53
CA LYS A 36 -1.91 2.08 2.71
C LYS A 36 -1.55 1.85 1.24
N SER A 37 -2.34 1.04 0.55
CA SER A 37 -2.17 0.81 -0.88
C SER A 37 -3.13 1.72 -1.63
N LEU A 38 -2.62 2.79 -2.23
CA LEU A 38 -3.40 3.76 -2.99
C LEU A 38 -3.26 3.45 -4.47
N VAL A 39 -4.38 3.44 -5.17
CA VAL A 39 -4.38 3.26 -6.62
C VAL A 39 -4.56 4.62 -7.29
N PHE A 40 -3.64 4.96 -8.17
CA PHE A 40 -3.72 6.17 -9.01
C PHE A 40 -3.90 5.75 -10.46
N VAL A 41 -4.59 6.58 -11.22
CA VAL A 41 -4.67 6.42 -12.67
C VAL A 41 -3.78 7.47 -13.32
N CYS A 42 -2.73 7.01 -13.97
CA CYS A 42 -1.74 7.85 -14.65
C CYS A 42 -1.91 7.69 -16.14
N ASP A 43 -2.44 8.73 -16.81
CA ASP A 43 -2.72 8.71 -18.26
C ASP A 43 -3.50 7.44 -18.67
N GLY A 44 -4.48 7.05 -17.86
CA GLY A 44 -5.32 5.87 -18.10
C GLY A 44 -4.73 4.54 -17.61
N VAL A 45 -3.56 4.54 -16.97
CA VAL A 45 -2.89 3.32 -16.50
C VAL A 45 -2.87 3.27 -14.97
N PRO A 46 -3.30 2.15 -14.34
CA PRO A 46 -3.28 2.04 -12.90
C PRO A 46 -1.84 1.91 -12.37
N VAL A 47 -1.57 2.65 -11.29
CA VAL A 47 -0.30 2.62 -10.55
C VAL A 47 -0.62 2.55 -9.08
N VAL A 48 0.08 1.70 -8.34
CA VAL A 48 -0.11 1.58 -6.89
C VAL A 48 1.00 2.32 -6.16
N ALA A 49 0.61 3.10 -5.15
CA ALA A 49 1.54 3.75 -4.24
C ALA A 49 1.32 3.19 -2.83
N LEU A 50 2.39 2.67 -2.22
CA LEU A 50 2.38 2.16 -0.86
C LEU A 50 2.88 3.27 0.06
N VAL A 51 2.02 3.77 0.93
CA VAL A 51 2.31 4.94 1.77
C VAL A 51 1.97 4.65 3.23
N PRO A 52 2.59 5.39 4.18
CA PRO A 52 2.21 5.27 5.59
C PRO A 52 0.75 5.67 5.82
N GLY A 53 0.09 5.00 6.74
CA GLY A 53 -1.33 5.20 7.01
C GLY A 53 -1.70 6.59 7.49
N ASN A 54 -0.74 7.37 8.02
CA ASN A 54 -0.94 8.73 8.50
C ASN A 54 -0.60 9.81 7.44
N ARG A 55 -0.30 9.39 6.20
CA ARG A 55 0.07 10.32 5.14
C ARG A 55 -0.89 10.20 3.96
N ARG A 56 -0.97 11.25 3.18
CA ARG A 56 -1.77 11.27 1.96
C ARG A 56 -0.85 11.13 0.75
N GLY A 57 -1.31 10.35 -0.24
CA GLY A 57 -0.60 10.25 -1.51
C GLY A 57 -0.63 11.57 -2.28
N ASP A 58 0.43 11.84 -3.04
CA ASP A 58 0.54 13.03 -3.87
C ASP A 58 0.49 12.63 -5.34
N ALA A 59 -0.62 12.93 -6.01
CA ALA A 59 -0.82 12.58 -7.40
C ALA A 59 0.24 13.21 -8.33
N ARG A 60 0.71 14.41 -8.01
CA ARG A 60 1.74 15.08 -8.81
C ARG A 60 3.07 14.33 -8.76
N LYS A 61 3.44 13.87 -7.56
CA LYS A 61 4.66 13.07 -7.39
C LYS A 61 4.55 11.73 -8.09
N VAL A 62 3.38 11.09 -8.04
CA VAL A 62 3.13 9.84 -8.74
C VAL A 62 3.23 10.04 -10.25
N ALA A 63 2.61 11.09 -10.79
CA ALA A 63 2.69 11.41 -12.21
C ALA A 63 4.13 11.67 -12.65
N ALA A 64 4.89 12.45 -11.88
CA ALA A 64 6.28 12.75 -12.19
C ALA A 64 7.14 11.47 -12.20
N ALA A 65 6.98 10.62 -11.20
CA ALA A 65 7.72 9.36 -11.12
C ALA A 65 7.41 8.43 -12.29
N ARG A 66 6.16 8.40 -12.71
CA ARG A 66 5.70 7.55 -13.81
C ARG A 66 6.02 8.14 -15.19
N GLY A 67 6.38 9.42 -15.27
CA GLY A 67 6.54 10.13 -16.53
C GLY A 67 5.21 10.40 -17.22
N ALA A 68 4.12 10.52 -16.44
CA ALA A 68 2.78 10.74 -16.94
C ALA A 68 2.46 12.23 -17.00
N SER A 69 1.54 12.62 -17.88
CA SER A 69 1.05 14.00 -17.98
C SER A 69 0.18 14.37 -16.79
N SER A 70 -0.56 13.40 -16.26
CA SER A 70 -1.44 13.61 -15.11
C SER A 70 -1.67 12.33 -14.36
N ALA A 71 -2.07 12.46 -13.09
CA ALA A 71 -2.49 11.35 -12.27
C ALA A 71 -3.62 11.80 -11.37
N ARG A 72 -4.52 10.89 -11.05
CA ARG A 72 -5.60 11.09 -10.11
C ARG A 72 -5.82 9.83 -9.29
N ILE A 73 -6.43 9.98 -8.11
CA ILE A 73 -6.83 8.81 -7.33
C ILE A 73 -7.91 8.03 -8.09
N ALA A 74 -7.80 6.72 -8.07
CA ALA A 74 -8.77 5.85 -8.73
C ALA A 74 -10.10 5.86 -7.99
N THR A 75 -11.18 5.67 -8.73
CA THR A 75 -12.50 5.43 -8.16
C THR A 75 -12.56 4.01 -7.57
N ARG A 76 -13.57 3.73 -6.75
CA ARG A 76 -13.77 2.41 -6.18
C ARG A 76 -13.81 1.32 -7.26
N ASP A 77 -14.56 1.55 -8.33
CA ASP A 77 -14.67 0.58 -9.42
C ASP A 77 -13.33 0.38 -10.13
N GLU A 78 -12.55 1.44 -10.30
CA GLU A 78 -11.23 1.36 -10.91
C GLU A 78 -10.26 0.58 -10.03
N VAL A 79 -10.34 0.75 -8.70
CA VAL A 79 -9.52 -0.03 -7.76
C VAL A 79 -9.85 -1.51 -7.90
N GLU A 80 -11.11 -1.87 -7.89
CA GLU A 80 -11.54 -3.27 -8.00
C GLU A 80 -11.16 -3.86 -9.36
N ALA A 81 -11.31 -3.11 -10.44
CA ALA A 81 -10.92 -3.56 -11.77
C ALA A 81 -9.41 -3.78 -11.91
N ALA A 82 -8.60 -2.92 -11.31
CA ALA A 82 -7.14 -2.99 -11.41
C ALA A 82 -6.52 -4.03 -10.47
N THR A 83 -7.06 -4.19 -9.26
CA THR A 83 -6.44 -5.00 -8.21
C THR A 83 -7.19 -6.29 -7.89
N GLY A 84 -8.48 -6.34 -8.18
CA GLY A 84 -9.34 -7.45 -7.74
C GLY A 84 -9.79 -7.34 -6.29
N PHE A 85 -9.44 -6.26 -5.60
CA PHE A 85 -9.79 -6.03 -4.20
C PHE A 85 -10.57 -4.72 -4.05
N ALA A 86 -11.42 -4.66 -3.02
CA ALA A 86 -12.07 -3.40 -2.65
C ALA A 86 -11.05 -2.42 -2.06
N PRO A 87 -11.28 -1.09 -2.15
CA PRO A 87 -10.44 -0.13 -1.45
C PRO A 87 -10.32 -0.46 0.03
N GLY A 88 -9.12 -0.38 0.58
CA GLY A 88 -8.83 -0.76 1.97
C GLY A 88 -8.49 -2.23 2.17
N ALA A 89 -8.80 -3.09 1.18
CA ALA A 89 -8.49 -4.51 1.24
C ALA A 89 -7.38 -4.90 0.24
N VAL A 90 -6.80 -3.95 -0.46
CA VAL A 90 -5.80 -4.21 -1.50
C VAL A 90 -4.53 -4.79 -0.88
N ALA A 91 -4.21 -6.03 -1.25
CA ALA A 91 -2.92 -6.61 -0.92
C ALA A 91 -1.85 -6.00 -1.83
N PRO A 92 -0.64 -5.70 -1.32
CA PRO A 92 0.39 -5.06 -2.14
C PRO A 92 0.99 -6.00 -3.19
N PHE A 93 0.72 -7.29 -3.08
CA PHE A 93 1.23 -8.32 -3.99
C PHE A 93 0.37 -9.59 -3.87
N PRO A 94 0.26 -10.40 -4.95
CA PRO A 94 0.56 -10.06 -6.33
C PRO A 94 -0.57 -9.24 -6.96
N LEU A 95 -0.21 -8.29 -7.83
CA LEU A 95 -1.17 -7.46 -8.55
C LEU A 95 -0.89 -7.59 -10.04
N PRO A 96 -1.38 -8.63 -10.70
CA PRO A 96 -0.97 -8.96 -12.07
C PRO A 96 -1.34 -7.90 -13.12
N LYS A 97 -2.35 -7.07 -12.83
CA LYS A 97 -2.78 -5.99 -13.75
C LYS A 97 -2.09 -4.67 -13.48
N VAL A 98 -1.25 -4.59 -12.46
CA VAL A 98 -0.53 -3.36 -12.11
C VAL A 98 0.94 -3.56 -12.38
N GLY A 99 1.47 -2.84 -13.37
CA GLY A 99 2.86 -2.95 -13.77
C GLY A 99 3.81 -2.07 -12.98
N THR A 100 3.30 -1.09 -12.26
CA THR A 100 4.13 -0.13 -11.51
C THR A 100 3.62 0.03 -10.10
N ILE A 101 4.52 -0.21 -9.14
CA ILE A 101 4.24 -0.05 -7.71
C ILE A 101 5.35 0.82 -7.13
N TYR A 102 4.98 1.90 -6.44
CA TYR A 102 5.91 2.76 -5.72
C TYR A 102 5.76 2.54 -4.23
N LEU A 103 6.89 2.57 -3.51
CA LEU A 103 6.91 2.49 -2.06
C LEU A 103 7.54 3.76 -1.52
N ASP A 104 6.82 4.48 -0.67
CA ASP A 104 7.34 5.71 -0.09
C ASP A 104 8.48 5.41 0.89
N PRO A 105 9.60 6.16 0.82
CA PRO A 105 10.76 5.89 1.67
C PRO A 105 10.50 6.06 3.17
N LEU A 106 9.45 6.76 3.57
CA LEU A 106 9.08 6.86 4.99
C LEU A 106 8.80 5.50 5.61
N LEU A 107 8.29 4.55 4.82
CA LEU A 107 8.05 3.19 5.30
C LEU A 107 9.34 2.47 5.66
N LEU A 108 10.44 2.80 5.01
CA LEU A 108 11.74 2.16 5.26
C LEU A 108 12.34 2.51 6.62
N GLY A 109 11.83 3.53 7.30
CA GLY A 109 12.29 3.93 8.63
C GLY A 109 11.79 3.05 9.77
N HIS A 110 10.93 2.09 9.49
CA HIS A 110 10.37 1.18 10.51
C HIS A 110 11.01 -0.20 10.42
N PRO A 111 11.18 -0.90 11.55
CA PRO A 111 11.67 -2.28 11.52
C PRO A 111 10.62 -3.24 10.98
N ARG A 112 9.35 -2.90 11.14
CA ARG A 112 8.21 -3.70 10.67
C ARG A 112 7.07 -2.78 10.25
N VAL A 113 6.41 -3.15 9.16
CA VAL A 113 5.19 -2.49 8.69
C VAL A 113 4.09 -3.54 8.52
N TRP A 114 2.83 -3.09 8.48
CA TRP A 114 1.67 -3.98 8.39
C TRP A 114 0.86 -3.59 7.16
N ALA A 115 0.64 -4.55 6.28
CA ALA A 115 -0.07 -4.34 5.02
C ALA A 115 -1.32 -5.21 4.96
N GLY A 116 -2.31 -4.79 4.19
CA GLY A 116 -3.50 -5.59 3.94
C GLY A 116 -3.15 -6.93 3.28
N ALA A 117 -3.83 -7.98 3.68
CA ALA A 117 -3.59 -9.34 3.18
C ALA A 117 -4.77 -9.86 2.33
N GLY A 118 -5.43 -8.97 1.61
CA GLY A 118 -6.49 -9.33 0.66
C GLY A 118 -7.90 -9.28 1.25
N SER A 119 -8.05 -8.97 2.52
CA SER A 119 -9.35 -8.78 3.15
C SER A 119 -9.25 -7.76 4.27
N GLU A 120 -10.38 -7.13 4.64
CA GLU A 120 -10.44 -6.19 5.75
C GLU A 120 -10.13 -6.84 7.11
N LYS A 121 -10.18 -8.15 7.17
CA LYS A 121 -9.95 -8.92 8.41
C LYS A 121 -8.53 -9.42 8.56
N HIS A 122 -7.68 -9.22 7.55
CA HIS A 122 -6.32 -9.77 7.57
C HIS A 122 -5.29 -8.71 7.23
N VAL A 123 -4.22 -8.68 8.01
CA VAL A 123 -3.02 -7.89 7.71
C VAL A 123 -1.80 -8.79 7.84
N VAL A 124 -0.73 -8.44 7.14
CA VAL A 124 0.54 -9.14 7.19
C VAL A 124 1.61 -8.17 7.69
N GLY A 125 2.38 -8.60 8.69
CA GLY A 125 3.51 -7.84 9.20
C GLY A 125 4.82 -8.35 8.60
N LEU A 126 5.65 -7.44 8.09
CA LEU A 126 6.92 -7.78 7.47
C LEU A 126 7.85 -6.56 7.50
N SER A 127 9.15 -6.79 7.20
CA SER A 127 10.06 -5.66 7.07
C SER A 127 9.74 -4.87 5.81
N PRO A 128 10.00 -3.55 5.80
CA PRO A 128 9.77 -2.73 4.60
C PRO A 128 10.59 -3.21 3.39
N ALA A 129 11.81 -3.70 3.61
CA ALA A 129 12.65 -4.22 2.52
C ALA A 129 12.01 -5.45 1.88
N GLU A 130 11.45 -6.36 2.69
CA GLU A 130 10.73 -7.52 2.16
C GLU A 130 9.45 -7.12 1.44
N LEU A 131 8.72 -6.12 1.96
CA LEU A 131 7.56 -5.59 1.28
C LEU A 131 7.94 -5.07 -0.11
N ALA A 132 9.00 -4.26 -0.19
CA ALA A 132 9.47 -3.72 -1.46
C ALA A 132 9.84 -4.83 -2.46
N ARG A 133 10.52 -5.86 -1.99
CA ARG A 133 10.92 -7.00 -2.80
C ARG A 133 9.71 -7.79 -3.29
N LEU A 134 8.79 -8.14 -2.41
CA LEU A 134 7.61 -8.94 -2.76
C LEU A 134 6.66 -8.19 -3.68
N ALA A 135 6.50 -6.89 -3.46
CA ALA A 135 5.65 -6.05 -4.30
C ALA A 135 6.34 -5.61 -5.60
N ARG A 136 7.64 -5.87 -5.73
CA ARG A 136 8.45 -5.35 -6.84
C ARG A 136 8.33 -3.85 -6.96
N ALA A 137 8.36 -3.17 -5.82
CA ALA A 137 8.15 -1.74 -5.74
C ALA A 137 9.45 -0.97 -5.96
N GLN A 138 9.31 0.20 -6.56
CA GLN A 138 10.39 1.19 -6.63
C GLN A 138 10.22 2.16 -5.49
N THR A 139 11.31 2.52 -4.82
CA THR A 139 11.27 3.48 -3.72
C THR A 139 11.24 4.89 -4.29
N VAL A 140 10.13 5.60 -4.07
CA VAL A 140 9.91 6.96 -4.58
C VAL A 140 9.08 7.74 -3.59
N ASP A 141 9.43 9.01 -3.35
CA ASP A 141 8.59 9.92 -2.56
C ASP A 141 7.29 10.18 -3.30
N VAL A 142 6.19 9.72 -2.74
CA VAL A 142 4.84 9.82 -3.32
C VAL A 142 3.80 10.34 -2.34
N VAL A 143 4.23 10.94 -1.24
CA VAL A 143 3.32 11.52 -0.25
C VAL A 143 3.32 13.03 -0.28
N GLN A 144 2.20 13.63 0.13
CA GLN A 144 2.10 15.07 0.31
C GLN A 144 2.99 15.49 1.48
N ALA A 145 3.58 16.66 1.37
CA ALA A 145 4.34 17.25 2.47
C ALA A 145 3.41 17.48 3.67
N GLU A 146 3.95 17.31 4.87
CA GLU A 146 3.21 17.68 6.07
C GLU A 146 3.06 19.20 6.14
N ALA A 147 1.84 19.61 6.44
CA ALA A 147 1.54 21.03 6.63
C ALA A 147 2.13 21.54 7.94
#